data_509611d94822e26e1d9664ba8c6edea2
#
_entry.id   509611d94822e26e1d9664ba8c6edea2
#
_cell.length_a   1.000
_cell.length_b   1.000
_cell.length_c   1.000
_cell.angle_alpha   90.00
_cell.angle_beta   90.00
_cell.angle_gamma   90.00
#
_symmetry.space_group_name_H-M   'P 1'
#
loop_
_entity.id
_entity.type
_entity.pdbx_description
1 polymer ?
#
loop_
_entity_poly.entity_id
_entity_poly.type
_entity_poly.pdbx_seq_one_letter_code
_entity_poly.pdbx_strand_id
1 'polypeptide(L)'
;MIIAPSVLSFSYDRFNEQLSDLNSSVDWLHFDVMDGNFVPNLSFGPDILKTFRRNSSLFLDVHLMVNDPGYFTDVFANAGADSITFHYEAYNDLRKCEILIEKIHSLYLKAGISIKPNTDVETIFPILDKCDIVLVMSVEPGYGGQKFIDSSLNKIKKLDEYRKQKGLHYVIEVDGGINDRNAYDVIENGGDALVAGSFIFDGNILNNVEKLRNIK
;
A
#
# COMPACT_ATOMS: atom_id res chain seq x y z
N MET A 1 -7.47 9.06 -9.15
CA MET A 1 -7.60 7.94 -8.20
C MET A 1 -6.84 6.73 -8.74
N ILE A 2 -5.99 6.14 -7.94
CA ILE A 2 -5.17 4.97 -8.24
C ILE A 2 -5.88 3.73 -7.72
N ILE A 3 -5.94 2.65 -8.50
CA ILE A 3 -6.44 1.34 -8.07
C ILE A 3 -5.25 0.40 -7.97
N ALA A 4 -5.02 -0.15 -6.77
CA ALA A 4 -3.91 -1.00 -6.41
C ALA A 4 -4.40 -2.35 -5.83
N PRO A 5 -4.69 -3.37 -6.67
CA PRO A 5 -5.07 -4.68 -6.16
C PRO A 5 -3.98 -5.30 -5.28
N SER A 6 -4.37 -5.78 -4.07
CA SER A 6 -3.45 -6.54 -3.22
C SER A 6 -3.25 -7.96 -3.77
N VAL A 7 -2.02 -8.26 -4.15
CA VAL A 7 -1.59 -9.58 -4.65
C VAL A 7 -1.77 -10.69 -3.59
N LEU A 8 -2.00 -10.33 -2.34
CA LEU A 8 -2.34 -11.30 -1.28
C LEU A 8 -3.62 -12.10 -1.58
N SER A 9 -4.54 -11.53 -2.38
CA SER A 9 -5.78 -12.18 -2.81
C SER A 9 -5.69 -12.80 -4.21
N PHE A 10 -4.53 -12.77 -4.84
CA PHE A 10 -4.30 -13.27 -6.20
C PHE A 10 -4.32 -14.81 -6.23
N SER A 11 -4.98 -15.40 -7.25
CA SER A 11 -4.98 -16.85 -7.46
C SER A 11 -3.85 -17.28 -8.40
N TYR A 12 -2.84 -17.91 -7.85
CA TYR A 12 -1.67 -18.37 -8.62
C TYR A 12 -2.01 -19.46 -9.65
N ASP A 13 -3.07 -20.21 -9.43
CA ASP A 13 -3.58 -21.20 -10.39
C ASP A 13 -4.11 -20.55 -11.68
N ARG A 14 -4.51 -19.29 -11.59
CA ARG A 14 -5.02 -18.48 -12.71
C ARG A 14 -4.09 -17.33 -13.09
N PHE A 15 -2.78 -17.50 -12.89
CA PHE A 15 -1.79 -16.43 -12.99
C PHE A 15 -1.91 -15.61 -14.28
N ASN A 16 -1.85 -16.27 -15.45
CA ASN A 16 -1.86 -15.56 -16.73
C ASN A 16 -3.16 -14.82 -17.01
N GLU A 17 -4.30 -15.42 -16.64
CA GLU A 17 -5.62 -14.84 -16.82
C GLU A 17 -5.78 -13.58 -15.96
N GLN A 18 -5.59 -13.73 -14.65
CA GLN A 18 -5.75 -12.60 -13.72
C GLN A 18 -4.75 -11.49 -13.99
N LEU A 19 -3.48 -11.81 -14.30
CA LEU A 19 -2.49 -10.79 -14.59
C LEU A 19 -2.79 -10.05 -15.90
N SER A 20 -3.37 -10.72 -16.90
CA SER A 20 -3.85 -10.07 -18.13
C SER A 20 -4.95 -9.05 -17.83
N ASP A 21 -5.93 -9.43 -17.00
CA ASP A 21 -7.01 -8.53 -16.59
C ASP A 21 -6.47 -7.31 -15.82
N LEU A 22 -5.54 -7.55 -14.89
CA LEU A 22 -4.91 -6.49 -14.11
C LEU A 22 -4.08 -5.54 -14.99
N ASN A 23 -3.22 -6.07 -15.88
CA ASN A 23 -2.40 -5.27 -16.78
C ASN A 23 -3.21 -4.30 -17.65
N SER A 24 -4.47 -4.62 -17.93
CA SER A 24 -5.35 -3.80 -18.78
C SER A 24 -6.24 -2.83 -18.00
N SER A 25 -6.37 -2.96 -16.68
CA SER A 25 -7.42 -2.29 -15.93
C SER A 25 -6.98 -1.49 -14.72
N VAL A 26 -5.81 -1.78 -14.14
CA VAL A 26 -5.36 -1.15 -12.88
C VAL A 26 -4.10 -0.31 -13.06
N ASP A 27 -3.74 0.44 -12.03
CA ASP A 27 -2.59 1.36 -12.07
C ASP A 27 -1.37 0.77 -11.39
N TRP A 28 -1.55 0.15 -10.22
CA TRP A 28 -0.50 -0.45 -9.39
C TRP A 28 -0.82 -1.90 -9.07
N LEU A 29 0.18 -2.63 -8.57
CA LEU A 29 0.01 -3.91 -7.88
C LEU A 29 0.61 -3.77 -6.49
N HIS A 30 -0.19 -4.01 -5.46
CA HIS A 30 0.21 -3.89 -4.06
C HIS A 30 0.66 -5.23 -3.49
N PHE A 31 1.87 -5.26 -2.93
CA PHE A 31 2.53 -6.46 -2.40
C PHE A 31 2.68 -6.38 -0.89
N ASP A 32 1.81 -7.05 -0.16
CA ASP A 32 1.85 -7.19 1.30
C ASP A 32 2.92 -8.19 1.74
N VAL A 33 4.10 -7.70 2.11
CA VAL A 33 5.23 -8.54 2.56
C VAL A 33 5.22 -8.69 4.08
N MET A 34 5.09 -9.93 4.54
CA MET A 34 4.94 -10.27 5.95
C MET A 34 6.03 -11.28 6.37
N ASP A 35 6.66 -11.05 7.53
CA ASP A 35 7.80 -11.84 8.02
C ASP A 35 7.46 -12.83 9.16
N GLY A 36 6.20 -12.88 9.59
CA GLY A 36 5.77 -13.73 10.71
C GLY A 36 6.23 -13.23 12.09
N ASN A 37 6.82 -12.03 12.16
CA ASN A 37 7.31 -11.42 13.41
C ASN A 37 6.66 -10.06 13.68
N PHE A 38 6.67 -9.15 12.72
CA PHE A 38 5.97 -7.86 12.82
C PHE A 38 4.45 -8.05 12.82
N VAL A 39 3.98 -9.02 12.03
CA VAL A 39 2.61 -9.56 12.01
C VAL A 39 2.65 -11.09 12.11
N PRO A 40 1.59 -11.75 12.64
CA PRO A 40 1.63 -13.20 12.90
C PRO A 40 1.49 -14.07 11.63
N ASN A 41 1.48 -13.48 10.44
CA ASN A 41 1.33 -14.17 9.17
C ASN A 41 2.61 -14.08 8.33
N LEU A 42 2.78 -15.02 7.41
CA LEU A 42 3.80 -15.02 6.36
C LEU A 42 3.12 -14.85 5.01
N SER A 43 3.71 -14.07 4.11
CA SER A 43 3.22 -13.95 2.75
C SER A 43 4.25 -14.43 1.73
N PHE A 44 4.72 -13.59 0.84
CA PHE A 44 5.62 -13.97 -0.25
C PHE A 44 6.98 -13.27 -0.15
N GLY A 45 7.97 -13.95 -0.71
CA GLY A 45 9.34 -13.43 -0.84
C GLY A 45 9.58 -12.72 -2.17
N PRO A 46 10.83 -12.28 -2.41
CA PRO A 46 11.22 -11.46 -3.56
C PRO A 46 11.04 -12.17 -4.91
N ASP A 47 11.07 -13.50 -4.97
CA ASP A 47 10.93 -14.22 -6.23
C ASP A 47 9.51 -14.16 -6.80
N ILE A 48 8.51 -13.97 -5.95
CA ILE A 48 7.15 -13.67 -6.40
C ILE A 48 7.13 -12.28 -7.06
N LEU A 49 7.67 -11.25 -6.43
CA LEU A 49 7.77 -9.91 -7.02
C LEU A 49 8.50 -9.93 -8.37
N LYS A 50 9.65 -10.63 -8.47
CA LYS A 50 10.38 -10.81 -9.74
C LYS A 50 9.52 -11.46 -10.82
N THR A 51 8.63 -12.38 -10.43
CA THR A 51 7.73 -13.04 -11.39
C THR A 51 6.73 -12.05 -11.95
N PHE A 52 6.14 -11.21 -11.11
CA PHE A 52 5.25 -10.14 -11.58
C PHE A 52 6.02 -9.11 -12.42
N ARG A 53 7.21 -8.67 -12.00
CA ARG A 53 8.03 -7.73 -12.76
C ARG A 53 8.35 -8.21 -14.18
N ARG A 54 8.60 -9.50 -14.36
CA ARG A 54 8.86 -10.09 -15.70
C ARG A 54 7.64 -10.13 -16.60
N ASN A 55 6.44 -10.12 -16.05
CA ASN A 55 5.19 -10.33 -16.78
C ASN A 55 4.24 -9.10 -16.74
N SER A 56 4.69 -7.99 -16.10
CA SER A 56 3.90 -6.77 -15.96
C SER A 56 4.79 -5.53 -16.00
N SER A 57 4.28 -4.47 -16.62
CA SER A 57 4.86 -3.12 -16.55
C SER A 57 4.14 -2.21 -15.56
N LEU A 58 3.17 -2.71 -14.83
CA LEU A 58 2.48 -1.97 -13.77
C LEU A 58 3.46 -1.52 -12.69
N PHE A 59 3.11 -0.48 -11.99
CA PHE A 59 3.84 -0.03 -10.81
C PHE A 59 3.71 -1.07 -9.69
N LEU A 60 4.86 -1.58 -9.20
CA LEU A 60 4.91 -2.59 -8.14
C LEU A 60 5.16 -1.89 -6.81
N ASP A 61 4.11 -1.73 -6.05
CA ASP A 61 4.09 -1.10 -4.75
C ASP A 61 4.31 -2.15 -3.65
N VAL A 62 5.40 -2.04 -2.91
CA VAL A 62 5.79 -3.03 -1.89
C VAL A 62 5.55 -2.47 -0.49
N HIS A 63 4.65 -3.11 0.24
CA HIS A 63 4.30 -2.79 1.62
C HIS A 63 4.98 -3.77 2.59
N LEU A 64 5.93 -3.28 3.37
CA LEU A 64 6.74 -4.08 4.29
C LEU A 64 6.13 -4.12 5.70
N MET A 65 5.50 -5.22 6.05
CA MET A 65 5.06 -5.58 7.41
C MET A 65 6.11 -6.50 8.05
N VAL A 66 7.29 -5.95 8.33
CA VAL A 66 8.49 -6.69 8.78
C VAL A 66 9.22 -5.97 9.90
N ASN A 67 9.95 -6.71 10.75
CA ASN A 67 10.71 -6.13 11.87
C ASN A 67 11.99 -5.40 11.43
N ASP A 68 12.58 -5.81 10.29
CA ASP A 68 13.78 -5.15 9.75
C ASP A 68 13.51 -4.60 8.34
N PRO A 69 12.78 -3.48 8.19
CA PRO A 69 12.48 -2.93 6.88
C PRO A 69 13.75 -2.44 6.16
N GLY A 70 14.83 -2.13 6.89
CA GLY A 70 16.11 -1.74 6.29
C GLY A 70 16.76 -2.85 5.47
N TYR A 71 16.73 -4.09 5.96
CA TYR A 71 17.18 -5.27 5.23
C TYR A 71 16.28 -5.59 4.03
N PHE A 72 14.97 -5.63 4.27
CA PHE A 72 14.00 -5.98 3.22
C PHE A 72 13.92 -4.94 2.09
N THR A 73 14.26 -3.69 2.35
CA THR A 73 14.38 -2.65 1.31
C THR A 73 15.33 -3.07 0.20
N ASP A 74 16.55 -3.50 0.53
CA ASP A 74 17.51 -3.95 -0.49
C ASP A 74 17.01 -5.18 -1.25
N VAL A 75 16.39 -6.12 -0.53
CA VAL A 75 15.87 -7.36 -1.10
C VAL A 75 14.80 -7.09 -2.15
N PHE A 76 13.81 -6.22 -1.84
CA PHE A 76 12.69 -5.94 -2.74
C PHE A 76 13.03 -4.90 -3.81
N ALA A 77 13.95 -3.98 -3.55
CA ALA A 77 14.53 -3.11 -4.58
C ALA A 77 15.18 -3.95 -5.69
N ASN A 78 16.03 -4.90 -5.33
CA ASN A 78 16.68 -5.82 -6.27
C ASN A 78 15.68 -6.78 -6.96
N ALA A 79 14.49 -6.95 -6.41
CA ALA A 79 13.43 -7.76 -7.01
C ALA A 79 12.57 -6.99 -8.03
N GLY A 80 12.73 -5.65 -8.11
CA GLY A 80 12.06 -4.81 -9.09
C GLY A 80 10.84 -4.05 -8.56
N ALA A 81 10.84 -3.70 -7.27
CA ALA A 81 9.87 -2.76 -6.69
C ALA A 81 10.02 -1.38 -7.34
N ASP A 82 8.90 -0.64 -7.45
CA ASP A 82 8.89 0.78 -7.84
C ASP A 82 8.73 1.69 -6.61
N SER A 83 8.08 1.17 -5.55
CA SER A 83 7.96 1.81 -4.24
C SER A 83 8.24 0.83 -3.12
N ILE A 84 8.67 1.35 -1.99
CA ILE A 84 8.76 0.62 -0.73
C ILE A 84 8.12 1.46 0.37
N THR A 85 7.05 0.92 0.95
CA THR A 85 6.34 1.48 2.10
C THR A 85 6.62 0.62 3.32
N PHE A 86 7.05 1.21 4.41
CA PHE A 86 7.35 0.52 5.67
C PHE A 86 6.55 1.13 6.83
N HIS A 87 6.36 0.36 7.89
CA HIS A 87 5.66 0.82 9.08
C HIS A 87 6.53 1.67 10.00
N TYR A 88 5.98 2.82 10.45
CA TYR A 88 6.58 3.62 11.52
C TYR A 88 6.87 2.76 12.75
N GLU A 89 5.96 1.86 13.10
CA GLU A 89 6.03 1.01 14.28
C GLU A 89 7.16 -0.03 14.24
N ALA A 90 7.77 -0.28 13.08
CA ALA A 90 8.98 -1.13 13.00
C ALA A 90 10.17 -0.50 13.73
N TYR A 91 10.22 0.84 13.81
CA TYR A 91 11.29 1.56 14.47
C TYR A 91 10.83 2.35 15.71
N ASN A 92 9.61 2.89 15.71
CA ASN A 92 9.10 3.86 16.69
C ASN A 92 10.06 5.05 16.91
N ASP A 93 10.76 5.46 15.85
CA ASP A 93 11.83 6.46 15.87
C ASP A 93 11.84 7.19 14.52
N LEU A 94 11.48 8.47 14.54
CA LEU A 94 11.41 9.30 13.32
C LEU A 94 12.77 9.42 12.62
N ARG A 95 13.87 9.49 13.37
CA ARG A 95 15.20 9.62 12.78
C ARG A 95 15.60 8.36 12.01
N LYS A 96 15.28 7.18 12.53
CA LYS A 96 15.48 5.92 11.80
C LYS A 96 14.59 5.83 10.56
N CYS A 97 13.35 6.32 10.67
CA CYS A 97 12.45 6.38 9.51
C CYS A 97 13.02 7.30 8.42
N GLU A 98 13.51 8.50 8.77
CA GLU A 98 14.15 9.41 7.81
C GLU A 98 15.33 8.75 7.09
N ILE A 99 16.22 8.09 7.84
CA ILE A 99 17.38 7.39 7.26
C ILE A 99 16.93 6.30 6.27
N LEU A 100 15.86 5.58 6.58
CA LEU A 100 15.33 4.56 5.67
C LEU A 100 14.68 5.18 4.42
N ILE A 101 13.94 6.28 4.56
CA ILE A 101 13.37 7.02 3.44
C ILE A 101 14.50 7.50 2.49
N GLU A 102 15.56 8.09 3.04
CA GLU A 102 16.74 8.52 2.28
C GLU A 102 17.42 7.34 1.56
N LYS A 103 17.51 6.19 2.23
CA LYS A 103 18.02 4.94 1.61
C LYS A 103 17.14 4.49 0.44
N ILE A 104 15.81 4.45 0.60
CA ILE A 104 14.88 4.07 -0.47
C ILE A 104 15.04 4.98 -1.67
N HIS A 105 15.10 6.30 -1.46
CA HIS A 105 15.34 7.28 -2.53
C HIS A 105 16.70 7.08 -3.22
N SER A 106 17.76 6.70 -2.47
CA SER A 106 19.07 6.42 -3.05
C SER A 106 19.08 5.21 -4.00
N LEU A 107 18.08 4.34 -3.88
CA LEU A 107 17.83 3.21 -4.78
C LEU A 107 16.91 3.58 -5.96
N TYR A 108 16.58 4.87 -6.13
CA TYR A 108 15.67 5.40 -7.15
C TYR A 108 14.24 4.88 -7.05
N LEU A 109 13.80 4.53 -5.84
CA LEU A 109 12.44 4.07 -5.55
C LEU A 109 11.62 5.18 -4.88
N LYS A 110 10.29 5.08 -4.98
CA LYS A 110 9.37 5.88 -4.17
C LYS A 110 9.37 5.38 -2.73
N ALA A 111 9.47 6.32 -1.78
CA ALA A 111 9.50 6.00 -0.36
C ALA A 111 8.15 6.26 0.30
N GLY A 112 7.58 5.22 0.91
CA GLY A 112 6.33 5.28 1.67
C GLY A 112 6.52 5.02 3.15
N ILE A 113 5.65 5.63 3.96
CA ILE A 113 5.51 5.32 5.38
C ILE A 113 4.08 4.90 5.69
N SER A 114 3.93 3.84 6.50
CA SER A 114 2.63 3.33 6.97
C SER A 114 2.48 3.49 8.47
N ILE A 115 1.22 3.58 8.93
CA ILE A 115 0.84 3.58 10.33
C ILE A 115 -0.30 2.59 10.59
N LYS A 116 -0.21 1.88 11.72
CA LYS A 116 -1.28 0.98 12.21
C LYS A 116 -2.55 1.76 12.61
N PRO A 117 -3.71 1.09 12.71
CA PRO A 117 -4.97 1.74 13.10
C PRO A 117 -4.89 2.51 14.42
N ASN A 118 -4.12 2.02 15.38
CA ASN A 118 -4.00 2.61 16.72
C ASN A 118 -2.88 3.66 16.85
N THR A 119 -2.11 3.94 15.81
CA THR A 119 -1.07 4.99 15.81
C THR A 119 -1.66 6.32 15.35
N ASP A 120 -1.49 7.37 16.13
CA ASP A 120 -1.92 8.72 15.73
C ASP A 120 -1.12 9.22 14.54
N VAL A 121 -1.84 9.75 13.54
CA VAL A 121 -1.22 10.18 12.27
C VAL A 121 -0.26 11.34 12.45
N GLU A 122 -0.49 12.19 13.44
CA GLU A 122 0.37 13.32 13.77
C GLU A 122 1.79 12.89 14.16
N THR A 123 1.97 11.64 14.60
CA THR A 123 3.28 11.08 14.93
C THR A 123 4.27 11.14 13.77
N ILE A 124 3.78 10.98 12.53
CA ILE A 124 4.64 10.97 11.33
C ILE A 124 4.68 12.31 10.60
N PHE A 125 3.90 13.32 10.99
CA PHE A 125 3.88 14.64 10.35
C PHE A 125 5.26 15.28 10.14
N PRO A 126 6.21 15.17 11.10
CA PRO A 126 7.51 15.81 10.97
C PRO A 126 8.38 15.33 9.79
N ILE A 127 8.05 14.17 9.20
CA ILE A 127 8.85 13.56 8.12
C ILE A 127 8.09 13.41 6.80
N LEU A 128 6.84 13.84 6.73
CA LEU A 128 6.00 13.67 5.54
C LEU A 128 6.46 14.48 4.32
N ASP A 129 7.25 15.53 4.52
CA ASP A 129 7.90 16.28 3.44
C ASP A 129 8.94 15.45 2.65
N LYS A 130 9.37 14.32 3.23
CA LYS A 130 10.32 13.39 2.61
C LYS A 130 9.63 12.16 1.99
N CYS A 131 8.32 11.99 2.19
CA CYS A 131 7.59 10.81 1.72
C CYS A 131 6.95 11.05 0.35
N ASP A 132 6.95 10.02 -0.50
CA ASP A 132 6.15 9.99 -1.73
C ASP A 132 4.75 9.38 -1.49
N ILE A 133 4.65 8.44 -0.53
CA ILE A 133 3.42 7.70 -0.20
C ILE A 133 3.22 7.70 1.31
N VAL A 134 1.98 7.90 1.74
CA VAL A 134 1.55 7.69 3.14
C VAL A 134 0.42 6.68 3.14
N LEU A 135 0.71 5.49 3.64
CA LEU A 135 -0.24 4.38 3.70
C LEU A 135 -0.99 4.38 5.03
N VAL A 136 -2.30 4.55 4.97
CA VAL A 136 -3.19 4.43 6.13
C VAL A 136 -3.76 3.01 6.17
N MET A 137 -3.41 2.26 7.21
CA MET A 137 -4.05 0.98 7.48
C MET A 137 -5.48 1.21 7.98
N SER A 138 -6.44 0.70 7.25
CA SER A 138 -7.87 0.68 7.63
C SER A 138 -8.35 -0.67 8.17
N VAL A 139 -7.40 -1.56 8.44
CA VAL A 139 -7.55 -2.83 9.16
C VAL A 139 -6.28 -3.08 9.99
N GLU A 140 -6.31 -4.03 10.92
CA GLU A 140 -5.06 -4.49 11.53
C GLU A 140 -4.20 -5.22 10.48
N PRO A 141 -2.89 -4.86 10.35
CA PRO A 141 -2.03 -5.50 9.36
C PRO A 141 -1.84 -6.99 9.65
N GLY A 142 -1.69 -7.80 8.57
CA GLY A 142 -1.36 -9.23 8.69
C GLY A 142 -2.32 -10.20 8.01
N TYR A 143 -3.56 -9.82 7.72
CA TYR A 143 -4.54 -10.70 7.07
C TYR A 143 -5.42 -9.92 6.08
N GLY A 144 -5.74 -10.56 4.95
CA GLY A 144 -6.72 -10.04 4.00
C GLY A 144 -8.18 -10.30 4.46
N GLY A 145 -9.14 -9.68 3.75
CA GLY A 145 -10.57 -9.94 3.93
C GLY A 145 -11.19 -9.38 5.23
N GLN A 146 -10.50 -8.47 5.91
CA GLN A 146 -10.99 -7.83 7.14
C GLN A 146 -11.99 -6.71 6.81
N LYS A 147 -12.80 -6.34 7.80
CA LYS A 147 -13.75 -5.25 7.71
C LYS A 147 -13.04 -3.90 7.89
N PHE A 148 -13.36 -2.93 7.05
CA PHE A 148 -12.88 -1.55 7.10
C PHE A 148 -13.15 -0.92 8.47
N ILE A 149 -12.17 -0.21 9.01
CA ILE A 149 -12.25 0.53 10.28
C ILE A 149 -12.59 1.99 9.96
N ASP A 150 -13.83 2.41 10.24
CA ASP A 150 -14.35 3.73 9.88
C ASP A 150 -13.55 4.90 10.48
N SER A 151 -12.90 4.71 11.64
CA SER A 151 -12.06 5.76 12.25
C SER A 151 -10.83 6.12 11.42
N SER A 152 -10.41 5.28 10.46
CA SER A 152 -9.32 5.59 9.53
C SER A 152 -9.65 6.75 8.59
N LEU A 153 -10.93 7.03 8.31
CA LEU A 153 -11.36 8.19 7.53
C LEU A 153 -10.87 9.52 8.14
N ASN A 154 -10.87 9.61 9.47
CA ASN A 154 -10.34 10.80 10.14
C ASN A 154 -8.82 10.98 9.94
N LYS A 155 -8.06 9.88 9.87
CA LYS A 155 -6.61 9.93 9.59
C LYS A 155 -6.35 10.40 8.15
N ILE A 156 -7.11 9.86 7.20
CA ILE A 156 -7.03 10.26 5.79
C ILE A 156 -7.28 11.75 5.65
N LYS A 157 -8.37 12.25 6.26
CA LYS A 157 -8.72 13.67 6.27
C LYS A 157 -7.62 14.55 6.87
N LYS A 158 -7.06 14.17 8.02
CA LYS A 158 -5.96 14.91 8.66
C LYS A 158 -4.70 14.97 7.79
N LEU A 159 -4.37 13.88 7.09
CA LEU A 159 -3.25 13.84 6.13
C LEU A 159 -3.51 14.78 4.96
N ASP A 160 -4.71 14.76 4.40
CA ASP A 160 -5.08 15.62 3.28
C ASP A 160 -5.08 17.10 3.67
N GLU A 161 -5.62 17.45 4.85
CA GLU A 161 -5.56 18.79 5.41
C GLU A 161 -4.11 19.25 5.65
N TYR A 162 -3.27 18.37 6.21
CA TYR A 162 -1.86 18.66 6.48
C TYR A 162 -1.07 18.88 5.20
N ARG A 163 -1.21 18.01 4.18
CA ARG A 163 -0.51 18.18 2.90
C ARG A 163 -0.91 19.48 2.19
N LYS A 164 -2.21 19.85 2.21
CA LYS A 164 -2.72 21.11 1.65
C LYS A 164 -2.14 22.31 2.39
N GLN A 165 -2.13 22.28 3.72
CA GLN A 165 -1.60 23.35 4.55
C GLN A 165 -0.10 23.58 4.34
N LYS A 166 0.67 22.50 4.15
CA LYS A 166 2.13 22.51 4.01
C LYS A 166 2.63 22.57 2.56
N GLY A 167 1.74 22.45 1.57
CA GLY A 167 2.11 22.37 0.16
C GLY A 167 2.88 21.09 -0.19
N LEU A 168 2.55 19.96 0.47
CA LEU A 168 3.18 18.66 0.23
C LEU A 168 2.42 17.86 -0.83
N HIS A 169 3.10 16.89 -1.47
CA HIS A 169 2.56 16.18 -2.66
C HIS A 169 2.63 14.64 -2.56
N TYR A 170 2.61 14.08 -1.34
CA TYR A 170 2.55 12.64 -1.18
C TYR A 170 1.18 12.08 -1.59
N VAL A 171 1.19 10.84 -2.06
CA VAL A 171 -0.02 10.03 -2.28
C VAL A 171 -0.55 9.52 -0.94
N ILE A 172 -1.83 9.69 -0.66
CA ILE A 172 -2.50 9.06 0.47
C ILE A 172 -3.07 7.72 -0.02
N GLU A 173 -2.44 6.65 0.37
CA GLU A 173 -2.86 5.29 0.06
C GLU A 173 -3.64 4.69 1.25
N VAL A 174 -4.67 3.89 0.97
CA VAL A 174 -5.53 3.30 1.99
C VAL A 174 -5.65 1.81 1.75
N ASP A 175 -5.22 1.01 2.74
CA ASP A 175 -5.27 -0.44 2.68
C ASP A 175 -6.09 -1.04 3.81
N GLY A 176 -7.05 -1.90 3.41
CA GLY A 176 -7.83 -2.74 4.29
C GLY A 176 -9.35 -2.61 4.11
N GLY A 177 -9.99 -3.68 3.66
CA GLY A 177 -11.43 -3.79 3.57
C GLY A 177 -12.10 -2.85 2.55
N ILE A 178 -11.34 -2.30 1.59
CA ILE A 178 -11.84 -1.41 0.55
C ILE A 178 -12.77 -2.17 -0.42
N ASN A 179 -13.90 -1.54 -0.74
CA ASN A 179 -14.91 -2.04 -1.65
C ASN A 179 -15.77 -0.87 -2.20
N ASP A 180 -16.77 -1.18 -3.04
CA ASP A 180 -17.65 -0.20 -3.69
C ASP A 180 -18.57 0.59 -2.74
N ARG A 181 -18.66 0.21 -1.46
CA ARG A 181 -19.51 0.89 -0.47
C ARG A 181 -18.77 1.95 0.33
N ASN A 182 -17.46 1.76 0.54
CA ASN A 182 -16.65 2.66 1.37
C ASN A 182 -15.61 3.47 0.59
N ALA A 183 -15.32 3.10 -0.67
CA ALA A 183 -14.34 3.79 -1.48
C ALA A 183 -14.69 5.27 -1.72
N TYR A 184 -15.99 5.61 -1.83
CA TYR A 184 -16.45 6.99 -1.91
C TYR A 184 -15.99 7.81 -0.69
N ASP A 185 -16.23 7.29 0.51
CA ASP A 185 -15.87 7.99 1.74
C ASP A 185 -14.35 8.17 1.87
N VAL A 186 -13.56 7.18 1.42
CA VAL A 186 -12.08 7.28 1.38
C VAL A 186 -11.63 8.41 0.46
N ILE A 187 -12.19 8.49 -0.75
CA ILE A 187 -11.85 9.52 -1.76
C ILE A 187 -12.26 10.91 -1.26
N GLU A 188 -13.48 11.07 -0.76
CA GLU A 188 -14.01 12.34 -0.23
C GLU A 188 -13.17 12.87 0.95
N ASN A 189 -12.57 11.99 1.74
CA ASN A 189 -11.66 12.39 2.81
C ASN A 189 -10.21 12.63 2.33
N GLY A 190 -9.91 12.47 1.04
CA GLY A 190 -8.62 12.80 0.44
C GLY A 190 -7.71 11.62 0.12
N GLY A 191 -8.23 10.39 0.11
CA GLY A 191 -7.51 9.21 -0.36
C GLY A 191 -7.27 9.27 -1.88
N ASP A 192 -6.04 8.98 -2.31
CA ASP A 192 -5.64 9.01 -3.73
C ASP A 192 -5.51 7.61 -4.31
N ALA A 193 -5.09 6.62 -3.52
CA ALA A 193 -4.88 5.24 -3.93
C ALA A 193 -5.69 4.27 -3.03
N LEU A 194 -6.38 3.34 -3.67
CA LEU A 194 -7.22 2.35 -3.03
C LEU A 194 -6.60 0.96 -3.17
N VAL A 195 -6.14 0.38 -2.05
CA VAL A 195 -5.71 -1.01 -2.02
C VAL A 195 -6.91 -1.90 -1.73
N ALA A 196 -7.26 -2.75 -2.70
CA ALA A 196 -8.39 -3.66 -2.59
C ALA A 196 -7.97 -5.10 -2.98
N GLY A 197 -8.08 -6.02 -2.05
CA GLY A 197 -7.79 -7.44 -2.28
C GLY A 197 -9.05 -8.21 -2.63
N SER A 198 -9.69 -8.81 -1.64
CA SER A 198 -10.85 -9.70 -1.81
C SER A 198 -11.95 -9.12 -2.70
N PHE A 199 -12.23 -7.82 -2.60
CA PHE A 199 -13.27 -7.20 -3.45
C PHE A 199 -12.96 -7.30 -4.95
N ILE A 200 -11.70 -7.05 -5.36
CA ILE A 200 -11.31 -7.10 -6.78
C ILE A 200 -11.29 -8.54 -7.28
N PHE A 201 -10.75 -9.47 -6.48
CA PHE A 201 -10.55 -10.86 -6.89
C PHE A 201 -11.78 -11.77 -6.70
N ASP A 202 -12.85 -11.30 -6.03
CA ASP A 202 -14.11 -12.03 -5.90
C ASP A 202 -14.96 -11.88 -7.17
N GLY A 203 -14.90 -12.89 -8.03
CA GLY A 203 -15.63 -12.95 -9.29
C GLY A 203 -14.87 -12.34 -10.47
N ASN A 204 -15.46 -11.37 -11.17
CA ASN A 204 -14.85 -10.76 -12.36
C ASN A 204 -14.04 -9.51 -12.02
N ILE A 205 -12.73 -9.59 -12.23
CA ILE A 205 -11.76 -8.52 -11.91
C ILE A 205 -12.11 -7.22 -12.63
N LEU A 206 -12.34 -7.28 -13.96
CA LEU A 206 -12.59 -6.08 -14.77
C LEU A 206 -13.84 -5.32 -14.29
N ASN A 207 -14.92 -6.06 -14.01
CA ASN A 207 -16.16 -5.46 -13.49
C ASN A 207 -15.97 -4.84 -12.10
N ASN A 208 -15.19 -5.47 -11.23
CA ASN A 208 -14.98 -4.96 -9.87
C ASN A 208 -14.04 -3.73 -9.87
N VAL A 209 -13.03 -3.72 -10.73
CA VAL A 209 -12.19 -2.54 -10.97
C VAL A 209 -13.04 -1.39 -11.53
N GLU A 210 -13.91 -1.66 -12.50
CA GLU A 210 -14.80 -0.65 -13.10
C GLU A 210 -15.74 -0.03 -12.06
N LYS A 211 -16.29 -0.83 -11.13
CA LYS A 211 -17.10 -0.30 -10.02
C LYS A 211 -16.32 0.71 -9.18
N LEU A 212 -15.05 0.43 -8.83
CA LEU A 212 -14.22 1.39 -8.09
C LEU A 212 -13.91 2.64 -8.91
N ARG A 213 -13.58 2.51 -10.21
CA ARG A 213 -13.27 3.65 -11.08
C ARG A 213 -14.45 4.60 -11.30
N ASN A 214 -15.67 4.08 -11.27
CA ASN A 214 -16.88 4.86 -11.48
C ASN A 214 -17.45 5.53 -10.23
N ILE A 215 -16.78 5.39 -9.09
CA ILE A 215 -17.10 6.11 -7.85
C ILE A 215 -16.82 7.60 -8.04
N LYS A 216 -17.86 8.44 -7.81
CA LYS A 216 -17.83 9.90 -8.00
C LYS A 216 -18.19 10.61 -6.70
#